data_9a302b3609243c077c1566c1412141d6
#
_entry.id   9a302b3609243c077c1566c1412141d6
#
_cell.length_a   1.000
_cell.length_b   1.000
_cell.length_c   1.000
_cell.angle_alpha   90.00
_cell.angle_beta   90.00
_cell.angle_gamma   90.00
#
_symmetry.space_group_name_H-M   'P 1'
#
loop_
_entity.id
_entity.type
_entity.pdbx_description
1 polymer ?
#
loop_
_entity_poly.entity_id
_entity_poly.type
_entity_poly.pdbx_seq_one_letter_code
_entity_poly.pdbx_strand_id
1 'polypeptide(L)'
;MARRLLLNSPESTCTQTFTWDQPLMSQRLLRTVVFFFAVALNPTEPLFGQTLSPQEVARVEEWYRRTQAQTGDGQWGIAIGTMDGRVLWSADPYSELIPASTVKVFTVGFSRARAGGGARIATRVIGRGKLDSLTGRWRGGWQLELGGDPTFERSGRAGPTLRALATQLRERGINVLEGPLMLTSRTGPATSTYPTVWSTEFAGKLYAPPIGPVALHENTISLNLRPGRDVGSPPSFIWAYPAGVDRLVRMSATTVGGSRRRLALLANNEGGWTLAGTIGIDSRMVGISAVAHDPVSVLSYAWAAALERAGIRWENRMAPPAAWPALPSVLAKVESAPFDSVAVEINRRSLNIGAELVLQWAAASQTSGPELLTQHVRDVVGPHARVHLVDGSGLSELDRVSPLTTMLYLARYPQLRGAERFPMLLPANGVGTLKRLRYGMGRGVVHAKTGTLERVAALAGYLGRRDGILVLSLMYNGRRIHAARAAQWEIFRLLGAEGIDLGGALETHMGGGGEATDQSN
;
A
#
# COMPACT_ATOMS: atom_id res chain seq x y z
N MET A 1 -56.87 12.75 10.27
CA MET A 1 -57.79 11.89 11.06
C MET A 1 -56.94 11.09 12.02
N ALA A 2 -57.17 11.36 13.30
CA ALA A 2 -56.45 10.80 14.45
C ALA A 2 -56.86 9.37 14.77
N ARG A 3 -55.99 8.59 15.39
CA ARG A 3 -56.26 7.86 16.63
C ARG A 3 -55.01 7.30 17.27
N ARG A 4 -54.74 7.85 18.43
CA ARG A 4 -53.93 7.29 19.53
C ARG A 4 -54.58 6.00 20.07
N LEU A 5 -53.74 5.10 20.61
CA LEU A 5 -54.05 4.35 21.82
C LEU A 5 -52.78 4.04 22.60
N LEU A 6 -52.83 4.42 23.87
CA LEU A 6 -51.91 4.28 24.98
C LEU A 6 -52.20 2.97 25.75
N LEU A 7 -51.27 2.67 26.71
CA LEU A 7 -51.40 1.85 27.92
C LEU A 7 -50.71 0.45 27.80
N ASN A 8 -49.87 -0.11 28.69
CA ASN A 8 -49.53 0.16 30.11
C ASN A 8 -48.29 -0.63 30.47
N SER A 9 -47.46 -0.10 31.34
CA SER A 9 -46.47 -0.86 32.13
C SER A 9 -47.17 -1.64 33.27
N PRO A 10 -46.53 -2.61 33.97
CA PRO A 10 -45.96 -2.23 35.26
C PRO A 10 -44.59 -2.85 35.63
N GLU A 11 -43.96 -2.15 36.55
CA GLU A 11 -42.76 -2.42 37.32
C GLU A 11 -42.81 -3.72 38.12
N SER A 12 -41.65 -4.33 38.35
CA SER A 12 -41.36 -5.00 39.64
C SER A 12 -39.85 -5.04 39.92
N THR A 13 -39.47 -4.24 40.87
CA THR A 13 -38.23 -4.20 41.62
C THR A 13 -37.98 -5.51 42.36
N CYS A 14 -36.75 -6.02 42.34
CA CYS A 14 -36.25 -6.93 43.35
C CYS A 14 -34.78 -6.58 43.67
N THR A 15 -34.60 -5.85 44.77
CA THR A 15 -33.35 -5.59 45.47
C THR A 15 -33.03 -6.78 46.37
N GLN A 16 -31.90 -7.42 46.20
CA GLN A 16 -31.28 -8.28 47.19
C GLN A 16 -29.94 -7.72 47.62
N THR A 17 -29.92 -7.20 48.83
CA THR A 17 -28.74 -6.86 49.62
C THR A 17 -28.15 -8.12 50.24
N PHE A 18 -26.85 -8.37 49.95
CA PHE A 18 -26.05 -9.34 50.71
C PHE A 18 -25.07 -8.60 51.60
N THR A 19 -25.28 -8.74 52.93
CA THR A 19 -24.37 -8.35 54.01
C THR A 19 -23.35 -9.46 54.24
N TRP A 20 -22.07 -9.12 54.33
CA TRP A 20 -21.04 -10.03 54.84
C TRP A 20 -20.62 -9.60 56.23
N ASP A 21 -20.84 -10.50 57.19
CA ASP A 21 -20.33 -10.44 58.55
C ASP A 21 -18.83 -10.72 58.60
N GLN A 22 -18.12 -9.91 59.36
CA GLN A 22 -16.75 -10.16 59.79
C GLN A 22 -16.73 -10.92 61.12
N PRO A 23 -15.81 -11.87 61.32
CA PRO A 23 -15.37 -12.23 62.65
C PRO A 23 -13.98 -11.66 62.95
N LEU A 24 -13.93 -10.95 64.09
CA LEU A 24 -12.72 -10.58 64.80
C LEU A 24 -11.98 -11.81 65.30
N MET A 25 -10.67 -11.94 65.01
CA MET A 25 -9.77 -12.75 65.85
C MET A 25 -8.35 -12.23 65.93
N SER A 26 -8.02 -11.77 67.11
CA SER A 26 -6.80 -11.86 67.92
C SER A 26 -5.42 -11.60 67.30
N GLN A 27 -4.82 -10.58 67.88
CA GLN A 27 -3.39 -10.28 67.86
C GLN A 27 -2.56 -11.45 68.43
N ARG A 28 -1.59 -11.92 67.62
CA ARG A 28 -0.37 -12.56 68.13
C ARG A 28 0.86 -11.90 67.52
N LEU A 29 1.65 -11.30 68.40
CA LEU A 29 2.99 -10.83 68.12
C LEU A 29 3.85 -12.00 67.57
N LEU A 30 4.44 -11.81 66.40
CA LEU A 30 5.57 -12.57 65.95
C LEU A 30 6.70 -11.61 65.58
N ARG A 31 7.73 -11.57 66.36
CA ARG A 31 8.99 -10.85 66.09
C ARG A 31 9.64 -11.52 64.88
N THR A 32 9.64 -10.87 63.75
CA THR A 32 10.43 -11.28 62.59
C THR A 32 11.71 -10.46 62.56
N VAL A 33 12.82 -11.15 62.73
CA VAL A 33 14.18 -10.63 62.55
C VAL A 33 14.37 -10.25 61.11
N VAL A 34 14.56 -8.95 60.84
CA VAL A 34 14.92 -8.46 59.52
C VAL A 34 16.39 -8.65 59.32
N PHE A 35 16.76 -9.68 58.54
CA PHE A 35 18.10 -9.77 57.96
C PHE A 35 18.21 -8.79 56.81
N PHE A 36 18.93 -7.69 57.00
CA PHE A 36 19.39 -6.85 55.91
C PHE A 36 20.44 -7.64 55.10
N PHE A 37 20.05 -8.25 54.03
CA PHE A 37 20.98 -8.57 52.95
C PHE A 37 21.25 -7.26 52.21
N ALA A 38 22.38 -6.65 52.50
CA ALA A 38 22.96 -5.66 51.63
C ALA A 38 23.35 -6.34 50.30
N VAL A 39 22.42 -6.44 49.36
CA VAL A 39 22.80 -6.72 47.98
C VAL A 39 23.53 -5.44 47.53
N ALA A 40 24.86 -5.56 47.39
CA ALA A 40 25.64 -4.58 46.66
C ALA A 40 25.05 -4.52 45.24
N LEU A 41 24.16 -3.57 45.00
CA LEU A 41 23.82 -3.12 43.66
C LEU A 41 25.11 -2.54 43.10
N ASN A 42 25.88 -3.36 42.38
CA ASN A 42 26.75 -2.82 41.37
C ASN A 42 25.86 -1.89 40.52
N PRO A 43 26.19 -0.61 40.38
CA PRO A 43 25.56 0.20 39.38
C PRO A 43 26.03 -0.42 38.04
N THR A 44 25.22 -1.32 37.48
CA THR A 44 25.31 -1.56 36.04
C THR A 44 25.05 -0.18 35.44
N GLU A 45 26.10 0.40 34.89
CA GLU A 45 25.98 1.60 34.09
C GLU A 45 24.74 1.39 33.18
N PRO A 46 23.80 2.34 33.11
CA PRO A 46 22.71 2.20 32.17
C PRO A 46 23.39 2.04 30.82
N LEU A 47 23.17 0.91 30.15
CA LEU A 47 23.49 0.75 28.74
C LEU A 47 23.08 2.07 28.09
N PHE A 48 24.05 2.85 27.58
CA PHE A 48 23.82 4.18 27.04
C PHE A 48 22.76 4.06 25.96
N GLY A 49 21.51 4.27 26.36
CA GLY A 49 20.41 4.30 25.42
C GLY A 49 20.68 5.41 24.42
N GLN A 50 20.53 5.13 23.15
CA GLN A 50 20.68 6.09 22.06
C GLN A 50 20.14 7.45 22.45
N THR A 51 20.95 8.50 22.36
CA THR A 51 20.60 9.90 22.66
C THR A 51 21.09 10.80 21.54
N LEU A 52 20.49 11.97 21.43
CA LEU A 52 21.13 13.06 20.69
C LEU A 52 22.11 13.75 21.63
N SER A 53 23.34 13.95 21.20
CA SER A 53 24.31 14.76 21.95
C SER A 53 23.82 16.20 22.07
N PRO A 54 24.25 16.99 23.06
CA PRO A 54 23.88 18.40 23.17
C PRO A 54 24.18 19.21 21.89
N GLN A 55 25.25 18.85 21.17
CA GLN A 55 25.62 19.49 19.91
C GLN A 55 24.63 19.10 18.79
N GLU A 56 24.15 17.88 18.76
CA GLU A 56 23.14 17.44 17.79
C GLU A 56 21.79 18.11 18.07
N VAL A 57 21.38 18.20 19.34
CA VAL A 57 20.17 18.93 19.73
C VAL A 57 20.25 20.37 19.27
N ALA A 58 21.34 21.07 19.56
CA ALA A 58 21.54 22.47 19.13
C ALA A 58 21.48 22.63 17.61
N ARG A 59 22.06 21.66 16.84
CA ARG A 59 21.99 21.67 15.38
C ARG A 59 20.56 21.39 14.86
N VAL A 60 19.79 20.53 15.53
CA VAL A 60 18.39 20.25 15.18
C VAL A 60 17.52 21.49 15.45
N GLU A 61 17.73 22.19 16.57
CA GLU A 61 16.99 23.40 16.90
C GLU A 61 17.30 24.54 15.91
N GLU A 62 18.58 24.74 15.55
CA GLU A 62 18.99 25.70 14.54
C GLU A 62 18.41 25.38 13.17
N TRP A 63 18.44 24.10 12.77
CA TRP A 63 17.80 23.63 11.56
C TRP A 63 16.30 23.93 11.57
N TYR A 64 15.58 23.65 12.67
CA TYR A 64 14.15 23.88 12.78
C TYR A 64 13.79 25.37 12.70
N ARG A 65 14.51 26.22 13.40
CA ARG A 65 14.32 27.68 13.35
C ARG A 65 14.50 28.25 11.93
N ARG A 66 15.55 27.82 11.21
CA ARG A 66 15.78 28.20 9.81
C ARG A 66 14.68 27.67 8.91
N THR A 67 14.25 26.43 9.12
CA THR A 67 13.20 25.78 8.36
C THR A 67 11.87 26.51 8.51
N GLN A 68 11.48 26.91 9.72
CA GLN A 68 10.28 27.73 9.95
C GLN A 68 10.35 29.04 9.18
N ALA A 69 11.46 29.77 9.26
CA ALA A 69 11.65 31.00 8.52
C ALA A 69 11.54 30.81 6.99
N GLN A 70 12.04 29.71 6.45
CA GLN A 70 12.00 29.38 5.02
C GLN A 70 10.61 28.93 4.54
N THR A 71 9.85 28.27 5.40
CA THR A 71 8.54 27.68 5.04
C THR A 71 7.36 28.57 5.39
N GLY A 72 7.57 29.63 6.19
CA GLY A 72 6.57 30.64 6.50
C GLY A 72 5.42 30.06 7.33
N ASP A 73 4.20 30.38 6.95
CA ASP A 73 2.93 30.08 7.65
C ASP A 73 2.47 28.61 7.56
N GLY A 74 3.25 27.73 6.97
CA GLY A 74 2.93 26.31 6.94
C GLY A 74 3.15 25.61 8.29
N GLN A 75 2.30 24.65 8.59
CA GLN A 75 2.35 23.89 9.84
C GLN A 75 3.36 22.75 9.75
N TRP A 76 4.30 22.72 10.68
CA TRP A 76 5.20 21.60 10.91
C TRP A 76 4.72 20.75 12.07
N GLY A 77 4.95 19.44 11.95
CA GLY A 77 4.86 18.50 13.03
C GLY A 77 6.01 17.50 12.91
N ILE A 78 6.76 17.30 13.99
CA ILE A 78 8.01 16.54 13.98
C ILE A 78 8.10 15.67 15.24
N ALA A 79 8.53 14.42 15.08
CA ALA A 79 8.95 13.55 16.16
C ALA A 79 10.21 12.79 15.74
N ILE A 80 11.24 12.85 16.56
CA ILE A 80 12.50 12.10 16.43
C ILE A 80 12.65 11.27 17.69
N GLY A 81 12.85 9.98 17.55
CA GLY A 81 12.93 9.05 18.67
C GLY A 81 13.79 7.82 18.35
N THR A 82 13.73 6.88 19.26
CA THR A 82 14.46 5.61 19.25
C THR A 82 13.53 4.44 18.92
N MET A 83 14.10 3.26 18.65
CA MET A 83 13.34 2.03 18.38
C MET A 83 12.51 1.54 19.57
N ASP A 84 12.85 1.91 20.81
CA ASP A 84 12.04 1.65 22.01
C ASP A 84 10.88 2.64 22.19
N GLY A 85 10.75 3.63 21.30
CA GLY A 85 9.67 4.61 21.29
C GLY A 85 9.92 5.83 22.18
N ARG A 86 11.11 6.02 22.72
CA ARG A 86 11.48 7.22 23.47
C ARG A 86 11.69 8.39 22.53
N VAL A 87 11.01 9.52 22.83
CA VAL A 87 11.17 10.77 22.06
C VAL A 87 12.47 11.45 22.48
N LEU A 88 13.30 11.76 21.51
CA LEU A 88 14.56 12.49 21.71
C LEU A 88 14.44 13.98 21.43
N TRP A 89 13.62 14.33 20.43
CA TRP A 89 13.31 15.71 20.08
C TRP A 89 11.97 15.77 19.32
N SER A 90 11.22 16.85 19.51
CA SER A 90 9.96 17.02 18.81
C SER A 90 9.54 18.50 18.68
N ALA A 91 8.70 18.77 17.67
CA ALA A 91 7.98 20.03 17.50
C ALA A 91 6.56 19.71 17.05
N ASP A 92 5.56 20.21 17.77
CA ASP A 92 4.14 19.95 17.53
C ASP A 92 3.80 18.46 17.28
N PRO A 93 4.30 17.53 18.11
CA PRO A 93 4.25 16.09 17.84
C PRO A 93 2.83 15.51 17.86
N TYR A 94 1.86 16.21 18.45
CA TYR A 94 0.47 15.79 18.57
C TYR A 94 -0.46 16.43 17.52
N SER A 95 0.06 17.33 16.68
CA SER A 95 -0.74 17.95 15.61
C SER A 95 -1.21 16.91 14.60
N GLU A 96 -2.51 16.86 14.34
CA GLU A 96 -3.11 15.95 13.38
C GLU A 96 -3.01 16.53 11.97
N LEU A 97 -1.98 16.13 11.25
CA LEU A 97 -1.64 16.62 9.92
C LEU A 97 -2.04 15.65 8.83
N ILE A 98 -2.17 16.16 7.61
CA ILE A 98 -2.35 15.33 6.40
C ILE A 98 -1.02 14.62 6.12
N PRO A 99 -1.00 13.28 6.15
CA PRO A 99 0.24 12.50 6.03
C PRO A 99 0.69 12.27 4.59
N ALA A 100 -0.21 12.44 3.62
CA ALA A 100 0.00 11.99 2.25
C ALA A 100 0.47 10.51 2.22
N SER A 101 1.27 10.13 1.24
CA SER A 101 1.69 8.73 1.03
C SER A 101 2.52 8.09 2.17
N THR A 102 2.76 8.77 3.30
CA THR A 102 3.30 8.09 4.49
C THR A 102 2.28 7.15 5.14
N VAL A 103 0.96 7.28 4.84
CA VAL A 103 -0.09 6.30 5.18
C VAL A 103 0.31 4.88 4.75
N LYS A 104 1.01 4.73 3.62
CA LYS A 104 1.46 3.42 3.11
C LYS A 104 2.32 2.63 4.09
N VAL A 105 2.97 3.30 5.03
CA VAL A 105 3.70 2.63 6.13
C VAL A 105 2.74 1.79 6.97
N PHE A 106 1.59 2.38 7.35
CA PHE A 106 0.56 1.70 8.12
C PHE A 106 -0.13 0.60 7.31
N THR A 107 -0.48 0.90 6.05
CA THR A 107 -1.15 -0.04 5.15
C THR A 107 -0.32 -1.29 4.91
N VAL A 108 0.98 -1.14 4.65
CA VAL A 108 1.89 -2.27 4.47
C VAL A 108 2.05 -3.05 5.78
N GLY A 109 2.18 -2.37 6.92
CA GLY A 109 2.26 -3.01 8.22
C GLY A 109 0.99 -3.80 8.56
N PHE A 110 -0.18 -3.20 8.42
CA PHE A 110 -1.48 -3.86 8.61
C PHE A 110 -1.62 -5.10 7.73
N SER A 111 -1.36 -4.94 6.43
CA SER A 111 -1.53 -6.06 5.48
C SER A 111 -0.56 -7.20 5.80
N ARG A 112 0.68 -6.87 6.19
CA ARG A 112 1.68 -7.84 6.62
C ARG A 112 1.31 -8.55 7.92
N ALA A 113 0.75 -7.82 8.89
CA ALA A 113 0.28 -8.39 10.16
C ALA A 113 -0.87 -9.38 9.95
N ARG A 114 -1.77 -9.08 9.01
CA ARG A 114 -2.96 -9.91 8.72
C ARG A 114 -2.64 -11.15 7.89
N ALA A 115 -1.79 -11.03 6.89
CA ALA A 115 -1.57 -12.07 5.90
C ALA A 115 -0.21 -12.79 6.02
N GLY A 116 0.77 -12.14 6.63
CA GLY A 116 2.16 -12.61 6.66
C GLY A 116 2.97 -12.17 5.44
N GLY A 117 4.30 -11.97 5.63
CA GLY A 117 5.19 -11.49 4.58
C GLY A 117 5.36 -12.45 3.38
N GLY A 118 5.15 -13.75 3.59
CA GLY A 118 5.22 -14.78 2.56
C GLY A 118 3.93 -15.01 1.78
N ALA A 119 2.81 -14.41 2.20
CA ALA A 119 1.49 -14.62 1.57
C ALA A 119 1.47 -14.13 0.12
N ARG A 120 0.61 -14.76 -0.70
CA ARG A 120 0.48 -14.45 -2.13
C ARG A 120 -0.97 -14.17 -2.50
N ILE A 121 -1.17 -13.19 -3.35
CA ILE A 121 -2.48 -12.82 -3.89
C ILE A 121 -2.71 -13.67 -5.14
N ALA A 122 -3.80 -14.44 -5.15
CA ALA A 122 -4.10 -15.36 -6.24
C ALA A 122 -5.21 -14.84 -7.15
N THR A 123 -5.04 -15.03 -8.46
CA THR A 123 -6.07 -14.89 -9.49
C THR A 123 -6.30 -16.28 -10.12
N ARG A 124 -7.58 -16.70 -10.25
CA ARG A 124 -7.93 -18.05 -10.67
C ARG A 124 -9.00 -18.04 -11.76
N VAL A 125 -8.92 -19.04 -12.64
CA VAL A 125 -10.07 -19.45 -13.45
C VAL A 125 -10.74 -20.62 -12.76
N ILE A 126 -11.98 -20.44 -12.36
CA ILE A 126 -12.77 -21.47 -11.67
C ILE A 126 -13.85 -21.95 -12.64
N GLY A 127 -13.92 -23.26 -12.86
CA GLY A 127 -14.90 -23.89 -13.71
C GLY A 127 -15.89 -24.75 -12.93
N ARG A 128 -17.13 -24.78 -13.40
CA ARG A 128 -18.17 -25.73 -12.99
C ARG A 128 -18.68 -26.44 -14.22
N GLY A 129 -18.17 -27.62 -14.49
CA GLY A 129 -18.48 -28.34 -15.73
C GLY A 129 -17.54 -29.52 -16.01
N LYS A 130 -17.45 -29.91 -17.25
CA LYS A 130 -16.59 -31.03 -17.73
C LYS A 130 -15.90 -30.64 -19.02
N LEU A 131 -14.66 -31.08 -19.18
CA LEU A 131 -13.97 -31.05 -20.45
C LEU A 131 -14.43 -32.23 -21.34
N ASP A 132 -14.89 -31.90 -22.54
CA ASP A 132 -15.07 -32.86 -23.61
C ASP A 132 -13.69 -33.11 -24.24
N SER A 133 -13.08 -34.24 -23.91
CA SER A 133 -11.72 -34.59 -24.32
C SER A 133 -11.56 -34.80 -25.81
N LEU A 134 -12.64 -35.12 -26.53
CA LEU A 134 -12.61 -35.35 -27.98
C LEU A 134 -12.53 -34.03 -28.76
N THR A 135 -13.24 -33.01 -28.29
CA THR A 135 -13.33 -31.72 -28.98
C THR A 135 -12.47 -30.62 -28.32
N GLY A 136 -11.96 -30.89 -27.12
CA GLY A 136 -11.28 -29.88 -26.31
C GLY A 136 -12.21 -28.75 -25.84
N ARG A 137 -13.52 -28.97 -25.82
CA ARG A 137 -14.53 -28.00 -25.45
C ARG A 137 -14.83 -28.08 -23.95
N TRP A 138 -14.70 -26.95 -23.24
CA TRP A 138 -15.20 -26.85 -21.88
C TRP A 138 -16.72 -26.68 -21.91
N ARG A 139 -17.44 -27.65 -21.37
CA ARG A 139 -18.89 -27.64 -21.23
C ARG A 139 -19.25 -27.29 -19.80
N GLY A 140 -19.67 -26.05 -19.56
CA GLY A 140 -20.03 -25.59 -18.24
C GLY A 140 -19.73 -24.13 -18.00
N GLY A 141 -20.18 -23.61 -16.84
CA GLY A 141 -19.86 -22.25 -16.40
C GLY A 141 -18.40 -22.13 -16.01
N TRP A 142 -17.88 -20.93 -16.15
CA TRP A 142 -16.57 -20.57 -15.67
C TRP A 142 -16.54 -19.11 -15.24
N GLN A 143 -15.59 -18.77 -14.37
CA GLN A 143 -15.42 -17.41 -13.86
C GLN A 143 -13.95 -17.11 -13.64
N LEU A 144 -13.60 -15.84 -13.75
CA LEU A 144 -12.32 -15.32 -13.33
C LEU A 144 -12.46 -14.72 -11.92
N GLU A 145 -11.87 -15.41 -10.93
CA GLU A 145 -11.78 -14.93 -9.55
C GLU A 145 -10.54 -14.04 -9.40
N LEU A 146 -10.77 -12.78 -9.12
CA LEU A 146 -9.74 -11.75 -9.03
C LEU A 146 -9.33 -11.52 -7.58
N GLY A 147 -8.02 -11.60 -7.31
CA GLY A 147 -7.46 -11.38 -5.98
C GLY A 147 -7.19 -9.92 -5.63
N GLY A 148 -7.26 -9.01 -6.59
CA GLY A 148 -6.81 -7.63 -6.38
C GLY A 148 -5.29 -7.52 -6.28
N ASP A 149 -4.54 -8.28 -7.08
CA ASP A 149 -3.09 -8.24 -7.11
C ASP A 149 -2.58 -6.99 -7.84
N PRO A 150 -1.88 -6.06 -7.17
CA PRO A 150 -1.36 -4.85 -7.81
C PRO A 150 -0.23 -5.12 -8.83
N THR A 151 0.26 -6.36 -8.87
CA THR A 151 1.33 -6.76 -9.81
C THR A 151 0.81 -7.51 -11.04
N PHE A 152 -0.53 -7.71 -11.11
CA PHE A 152 -1.17 -8.45 -12.19
C PHE A 152 -1.08 -7.71 -13.52
N GLU A 153 -0.68 -8.44 -14.58
CA GLU A 153 -0.60 -7.93 -15.96
C GLU A 153 0.23 -6.64 -16.08
N ARG A 154 1.46 -6.62 -15.55
CA ARG A 154 2.34 -5.43 -15.61
C ARG A 154 3.32 -5.51 -16.77
N SER A 155 3.34 -4.47 -17.59
CA SER A 155 4.26 -4.37 -18.73
C SER A 155 5.73 -4.37 -18.30
N GLY A 156 6.56 -5.17 -18.96
CA GLY A 156 8.02 -5.17 -18.82
C GLY A 156 8.52 -5.65 -17.43
N ARG A 157 7.68 -6.32 -16.64
CA ARG A 157 8.03 -6.83 -15.32
C ARG A 157 7.58 -8.28 -15.15
N ALA A 158 8.34 -9.05 -14.38
CA ALA A 158 7.91 -10.36 -13.96
C ALA A 158 6.68 -10.26 -13.04
N GLY A 159 5.70 -11.13 -13.25
CA GLY A 159 4.46 -11.16 -12.45
C GLY A 159 3.42 -12.06 -13.08
N PRO A 160 2.28 -12.23 -12.42
CA PRO A 160 1.16 -13.01 -12.94
C PRO A 160 0.50 -12.31 -14.13
N THR A 161 0.09 -13.11 -15.13
CA THR A 161 -0.50 -12.60 -16.37
C THR A 161 -1.72 -13.39 -16.80
N LEU A 162 -2.62 -12.77 -17.56
CA LEU A 162 -3.74 -13.40 -18.25
C LEU A 162 -3.24 -14.48 -19.21
N ARG A 163 -2.11 -14.23 -19.88
CA ARG A 163 -1.47 -15.22 -20.77
C ARG A 163 -1.12 -16.50 -20.02
N ALA A 164 -0.55 -16.41 -18.81
CA ALA A 164 -0.20 -17.59 -18.03
C ALA A 164 -1.45 -18.41 -17.63
N LEU A 165 -2.57 -17.74 -17.31
CA LEU A 165 -3.85 -18.42 -17.07
C LEU A 165 -4.35 -19.11 -18.34
N ALA A 166 -4.35 -18.43 -19.47
CA ALA A 166 -4.79 -19.00 -20.75
C ALA A 166 -3.92 -20.19 -21.19
N THR A 167 -2.59 -20.11 -20.98
CA THR A 167 -1.67 -21.23 -21.25
C THR A 167 -2.01 -22.45 -20.41
N GLN A 168 -2.28 -22.31 -19.11
CA GLN A 168 -2.69 -23.41 -18.23
C GLN A 168 -4.02 -24.03 -18.68
N LEU A 169 -4.99 -23.24 -19.16
CA LEU A 169 -6.23 -23.77 -19.75
C LEU A 169 -5.92 -24.62 -20.99
N ARG A 170 -5.03 -24.13 -21.85
CA ARG A 170 -4.62 -24.85 -23.06
C ARG A 170 -3.90 -26.17 -22.74
N GLU A 171 -3.02 -26.16 -21.77
CA GLU A 171 -2.29 -27.35 -21.27
C GLU A 171 -3.23 -28.41 -20.69
N ARG A 172 -4.39 -28.01 -20.16
CA ARG A 172 -5.48 -28.93 -19.75
C ARG A 172 -6.30 -29.51 -20.92
N GLY A 173 -5.99 -29.12 -22.15
CA GLY A 173 -6.71 -29.57 -23.35
C GLY A 173 -7.93 -28.71 -23.69
N ILE A 174 -8.13 -27.57 -23.06
CA ILE A 174 -9.24 -26.65 -23.38
C ILE A 174 -8.88 -25.86 -24.65
N ASN A 175 -9.60 -26.17 -25.75
CA ASN A 175 -9.45 -25.52 -27.05
C ASN A 175 -10.59 -24.52 -27.33
N VAL A 176 -11.74 -24.77 -26.70
CA VAL A 176 -12.93 -23.93 -26.80
C VAL A 176 -13.47 -23.65 -25.41
N LEU A 177 -13.62 -22.40 -25.10
CA LEU A 177 -14.21 -21.91 -23.86
C LEU A 177 -15.55 -21.24 -24.18
N GLU A 178 -16.64 -21.84 -23.72
CA GLU A 178 -18.00 -21.32 -23.96
C GLU A 178 -18.50 -20.47 -22.81
N GLY A 179 -19.37 -19.52 -23.11
CA GLY A 179 -20.08 -18.69 -22.13
C GLY A 179 -19.43 -17.33 -21.88
N PRO A 180 -20.15 -16.46 -21.18
CA PRO A 180 -19.71 -15.10 -20.88
C PRO A 180 -18.55 -15.10 -19.86
N LEU A 181 -17.78 -14.03 -19.87
CA LEU A 181 -16.82 -13.73 -18.80
C LEU A 181 -17.58 -13.38 -17.53
N MET A 182 -17.54 -14.26 -16.56
CA MET A 182 -18.05 -14.02 -15.21
C MET A 182 -16.88 -13.59 -14.31
N LEU A 183 -17.04 -12.47 -13.60
CA LEU A 183 -16.05 -11.95 -12.68
C LEU A 183 -16.51 -12.14 -11.24
N THR A 184 -15.60 -12.60 -10.40
CA THR A 184 -15.83 -12.72 -8.95
C THR A 184 -14.62 -12.23 -8.17
N SER A 185 -14.83 -11.92 -6.90
CA SER A 185 -13.78 -11.50 -5.99
C SER A 185 -14.10 -11.96 -4.57
N ARG A 186 -13.07 -12.06 -3.76
CA ARG A 186 -13.19 -12.39 -2.33
C ARG A 186 -13.37 -11.16 -1.44
N THR A 187 -13.16 -9.96 -1.99
CA THR A 187 -13.20 -8.70 -1.23
C THR A 187 -14.49 -7.92 -1.41
N GLY A 188 -15.37 -8.34 -2.32
CA GLY A 188 -16.64 -7.68 -2.61
C GLY A 188 -16.98 -7.73 -4.10
N PRO A 189 -17.77 -6.78 -4.65
CA PRO A 189 -18.10 -6.76 -6.07
C PRO A 189 -16.88 -6.77 -6.97
N ALA A 190 -16.91 -7.58 -8.02
CA ALA A 190 -15.81 -7.68 -8.99
C ALA A 190 -15.83 -6.51 -9.99
N THR A 191 -15.70 -5.30 -9.47
CA THR A 191 -15.64 -4.04 -10.21
C THR A 191 -14.49 -3.18 -9.69
N SER A 192 -14.25 -2.04 -10.32
CA SER A 192 -13.32 -1.03 -9.81
C SER A 192 -13.89 0.34 -10.06
N THR A 193 -13.91 1.16 -9.04
CA THR A 193 -14.52 2.49 -9.05
C THR A 193 -13.55 3.54 -8.52
N TYR A 194 -13.76 4.79 -8.92
CA TYR A 194 -13.00 5.90 -8.37
C TYR A 194 -13.42 6.13 -6.91
N PRO A 195 -12.47 6.15 -5.94
CA PRO A 195 -12.80 6.35 -4.53
C PRO A 195 -13.41 7.73 -4.29
N THR A 196 -14.54 7.77 -3.59
CA THR A 196 -15.26 9.02 -3.28
C THR A 196 -14.53 9.92 -2.29
N VAL A 197 -13.58 9.37 -1.53
CA VAL A 197 -12.74 10.10 -0.58
C VAL A 197 -11.55 10.80 -1.23
N TRP A 198 -11.31 10.58 -2.53
CA TRP A 198 -10.28 11.27 -3.29
C TRP A 198 -10.82 12.52 -3.97
N SER A 199 -9.99 13.55 -4.11
CA SER A 199 -10.37 14.74 -4.85
C SER A 199 -10.72 14.41 -6.31
N THR A 200 -11.81 14.97 -6.82
CA THR A 200 -12.21 14.83 -8.23
C THR A 200 -11.17 15.40 -9.20
N GLU A 201 -10.31 16.31 -8.76
CA GLU A 201 -9.20 16.87 -9.56
C GLU A 201 -8.14 15.83 -9.92
N PHE A 202 -8.07 14.73 -9.17
CA PHE A 202 -7.16 13.63 -9.45
C PHE A 202 -7.73 12.62 -10.45
N ALA A 203 -9.02 12.71 -10.76
CA ALA A 203 -9.66 11.81 -11.73
C ALA A 203 -8.95 11.89 -13.09
N GLY A 204 -8.65 10.72 -13.67
CA GLY A 204 -7.90 10.60 -14.92
C GLY A 204 -6.37 10.78 -14.81
N LYS A 205 -5.85 11.05 -13.61
CA LYS A 205 -4.39 11.03 -13.37
C LYS A 205 -3.90 9.60 -13.19
N LEU A 206 -2.77 9.24 -13.80
CA LEU A 206 -2.22 7.88 -13.74
C LEU A 206 -1.93 7.37 -12.32
N TYR A 207 -1.75 8.27 -11.35
CA TYR A 207 -1.57 7.93 -9.95
C TYR A 207 -2.87 7.76 -9.15
N ALA A 208 -4.03 8.04 -9.77
CA ALA A 208 -5.37 7.96 -9.16
C ALA A 208 -6.36 7.19 -10.06
N PRO A 209 -6.09 5.93 -10.40
CA PRO A 209 -7.00 5.12 -11.20
C PRO A 209 -8.17 4.61 -10.35
N PRO A 210 -9.23 4.05 -10.96
CA PRO A 210 -10.26 3.29 -10.26
C PRO A 210 -9.67 2.14 -9.43
N ILE A 211 -10.25 1.90 -8.25
CA ILE A 211 -9.79 0.92 -7.27
C ILE A 211 -10.83 -0.18 -7.10
N GLY A 212 -10.37 -1.42 -7.04
CA GLY A 212 -11.15 -2.61 -6.79
C GLY A 212 -10.45 -3.85 -7.34
N PRO A 213 -11.02 -5.05 -7.13
CA PRO A 213 -10.35 -6.31 -7.50
C PRO A 213 -10.13 -6.49 -9.01
N VAL A 214 -10.87 -5.79 -9.86
CA VAL A 214 -10.57 -5.71 -11.30
C VAL A 214 -9.40 -4.74 -11.49
N ALA A 215 -8.20 -5.25 -11.29
CA ALA A 215 -6.96 -4.50 -11.40
C ALA A 215 -5.98 -5.23 -12.32
N LEU A 216 -5.62 -4.59 -13.43
CA LEU A 216 -4.60 -5.07 -14.35
C LEU A 216 -3.79 -3.90 -14.87
N HIS A 217 -2.48 -4.08 -14.99
CA HIS A 217 -1.55 -3.02 -15.38
C HIS A 217 -1.75 -1.70 -14.60
N GLU A 218 -2.02 -1.83 -13.29
CA GLU A 218 -2.28 -0.69 -12.39
C GLU A 218 -3.51 0.15 -12.82
N ASN A 219 -4.49 -0.47 -13.49
CA ASN A 219 -5.66 0.17 -14.10
C ASN A 219 -5.29 1.35 -15.00
N THR A 220 -4.25 1.14 -15.82
CA THR A 220 -3.83 2.04 -16.89
C THR A 220 -3.72 1.30 -18.21
N ILE A 221 -3.73 2.05 -19.30
CA ILE A 221 -3.36 1.55 -20.62
C ILE A 221 -2.12 2.28 -21.12
N SER A 222 -1.32 1.57 -21.91
CA SER A 222 -0.12 2.13 -22.54
C SER A 222 -0.09 1.75 -24.02
N LEU A 223 0.16 2.74 -24.86
CA LEU A 223 0.24 2.58 -26.31
C LEU A 223 1.57 3.10 -26.80
N ASN A 224 2.18 2.39 -27.75
CA ASN A 224 3.30 2.90 -28.53
C ASN A 224 2.91 3.01 -29.99
N LEU A 225 3.21 4.15 -30.56
CA LEU A 225 2.79 4.59 -31.88
C LEU A 225 4.00 4.94 -32.74
N ARG A 226 3.86 4.75 -34.04
CA ARG A 226 4.71 5.35 -35.06
C ARG A 226 3.87 6.22 -35.98
N PRO A 227 4.43 7.26 -36.59
CA PRO A 227 3.76 8.03 -37.64
C PRO A 227 3.25 7.14 -38.77
N GLY A 228 2.21 7.58 -39.43
CA GLY A 228 1.78 6.99 -40.70
C GLY A 228 2.84 7.16 -41.80
N ARG A 229 2.65 6.50 -42.93
CA ARG A 229 3.60 6.53 -44.03
C ARG A 229 3.75 7.92 -44.67
N ASP A 230 2.63 8.65 -44.75
CA ASP A 230 2.54 9.94 -45.42
C ASP A 230 1.88 10.97 -44.49
N VAL A 231 2.14 12.25 -44.74
CA VAL A 231 1.41 13.37 -44.13
C VAL A 231 -0.08 13.23 -44.46
N GLY A 232 -0.94 13.37 -43.44
CA GLY A 232 -2.37 13.16 -43.55
C GLY A 232 -2.83 11.73 -43.17
N SER A 233 -1.95 10.72 -43.24
CA SER A 233 -2.30 9.36 -42.86
C SER A 233 -2.34 9.17 -41.33
N PRO A 234 -3.19 8.24 -40.78
CA PRO A 234 -3.23 7.97 -39.36
C PRO A 234 -1.94 7.29 -38.86
N PRO A 235 -1.51 7.53 -37.63
CA PRO A 235 -0.46 6.76 -36.99
C PRO A 235 -0.88 5.29 -36.80
N SER A 236 0.09 4.40 -36.59
CA SER A 236 -0.16 3.00 -36.35
C SER A 236 0.36 2.55 -34.99
N PHE A 237 -0.31 1.60 -34.34
CA PHE A 237 0.15 0.98 -33.11
C PHE A 237 1.35 0.06 -33.39
N ILE A 238 2.42 0.23 -32.62
CA ILE A 238 3.53 -0.73 -32.56
C ILE A 238 3.19 -1.81 -31.55
N TRP A 239 2.68 -1.39 -30.38
CA TRP A 239 2.11 -2.26 -29.37
C TRP A 239 1.13 -1.49 -28.48
N ALA A 240 0.22 -2.24 -27.87
CA ALA A 240 -0.72 -1.77 -26.88
C ALA A 240 -0.67 -2.69 -25.64
N TYR A 241 -0.84 -2.12 -24.46
CA TYR A 241 -0.83 -2.88 -23.23
C TYR A 241 -1.87 -2.37 -22.22
N PRO A 242 -2.66 -3.25 -21.56
CA PRO A 242 -2.71 -4.70 -21.78
C PRO A 242 -3.01 -5.08 -23.23
N ALA A 243 -2.64 -6.32 -23.62
CA ALA A 243 -2.86 -6.78 -24.99
C ALA A 243 -4.35 -6.75 -25.36
N GLY A 244 -4.69 -6.30 -26.58
CA GLY A 244 -6.07 -6.18 -27.05
C GLY A 244 -6.74 -4.85 -26.73
N VAL A 245 -6.13 -3.98 -25.89
CA VAL A 245 -6.69 -2.66 -25.53
C VAL A 245 -6.74 -1.69 -26.73
N ASP A 246 -5.92 -1.90 -27.75
CA ASP A 246 -5.96 -1.16 -29.02
C ASP A 246 -7.35 -1.23 -29.68
N ARG A 247 -8.11 -2.31 -29.47
CA ARG A 247 -9.49 -2.47 -29.96
C ARG A 247 -10.49 -1.52 -29.28
N LEU A 248 -10.12 -0.93 -28.14
CA LEU A 248 -10.90 0.09 -27.42
C LEU A 248 -10.50 1.51 -27.81
N VAL A 249 -9.54 1.68 -28.75
CA VAL A 249 -9.01 2.99 -29.12
C VAL A 249 -9.45 3.36 -30.53
N ARG A 250 -10.32 4.37 -30.61
CA ARG A 250 -10.68 5.02 -31.88
C ARG A 250 -9.55 5.93 -32.34
N MET A 251 -9.05 5.69 -33.55
CA MET A 251 -7.99 6.51 -34.15
C MET A 251 -8.58 7.76 -34.80
N SER A 252 -8.21 8.94 -34.32
CA SER A 252 -8.55 10.25 -34.87
C SER A 252 -7.32 11.14 -35.05
N ALA A 253 -6.15 10.65 -34.68
CA ALA A 253 -4.90 11.36 -34.84
C ALA A 253 -4.40 11.27 -36.28
N THR A 254 -3.64 12.27 -36.73
CA THR A 254 -3.07 12.34 -38.06
C THR A 254 -1.57 12.60 -38.02
N THR A 255 -0.87 12.13 -39.05
CA THR A 255 0.57 12.43 -39.30
C THR A 255 0.71 13.79 -39.95
N VAL A 256 1.65 14.61 -39.47
CA VAL A 256 1.95 15.95 -40.00
C VAL A 256 3.43 16.07 -40.32
N GLY A 257 3.84 17.10 -41.05
CA GLY A 257 5.25 17.36 -41.36
C GLY A 257 6.08 17.66 -40.10
N GLY A 258 7.38 17.30 -40.13
CA GLY A 258 8.33 17.54 -39.05
C GLY A 258 8.26 16.55 -37.89
N SER A 259 8.83 16.91 -36.72
CA SER A 259 9.02 16.03 -35.57
C SER A 259 8.12 16.35 -34.36
N ARG A 260 7.25 17.37 -34.46
CA ARG A 260 6.38 17.77 -33.33
C ARG A 260 5.28 16.73 -33.06
N ARG A 261 4.94 16.59 -31.81
CA ARG A 261 3.88 15.68 -31.35
C ARG A 261 2.92 16.39 -30.42
N ARG A 262 1.61 16.27 -30.68
CA ARG A 262 0.52 16.77 -29.86
C ARG A 262 -0.58 15.71 -29.85
N LEU A 263 -0.36 14.64 -29.08
CA LEU A 263 -1.30 13.52 -28.96
C LEU A 263 -2.02 13.59 -27.61
N ALA A 264 -3.29 13.30 -27.63
CA ALA A 264 -4.11 13.12 -26.43
C ALA A 264 -4.91 11.82 -26.55
N LEU A 265 -5.03 11.09 -25.46
CA LEU A 265 -5.86 9.91 -25.33
C LEU A 265 -7.06 10.29 -24.45
N LEU A 266 -8.20 10.54 -25.09
CA LEU A 266 -9.42 11.07 -24.46
C LEU A 266 -10.40 9.93 -24.25
N ALA A 267 -10.99 9.84 -23.04
CA ALA A 267 -12.09 8.93 -22.78
C ALA A 267 -13.25 9.20 -23.73
N ASN A 268 -13.90 8.16 -24.23
CA ASN A 268 -15.10 8.27 -25.08
C ASN A 268 -16.32 7.64 -24.40
N ASN A 269 -17.50 7.89 -24.96
CA ASN A 269 -18.77 7.41 -24.41
C ASN A 269 -19.01 5.90 -24.58
N GLU A 270 -18.11 5.20 -25.29
CA GLU A 270 -18.20 3.76 -25.56
C GLU A 270 -17.36 2.94 -24.57
N GLY A 271 -16.88 3.56 -23.48
CA GLY A 271 -16.03 2.92 -22.47
C GLY A 271 -14.56 2.76 -22.87
N GLY A 272 -14.17 3.28 -24.04
CA GLY A 272 -12.81 3.26 -24.58
C GLY A 272 -12.19 4.64 -24.66
N TRP A 273 -11.32 4.85 -25.66
CA TRP A 273 -10.59 6.09 -25.87
C TRP A 273 -10.64 6.53 -27.33
N THR A 274 -10.53 7.84 -27.51
CA THR A 274 -10.19 8.43 -28.81
C THR A 274 -8.76 8.97 -28.75
N LEU A 275 -7.87 8.44 -29.59
CA LEU A 275 -6.54 8.99 -29.78
C LEU A 275 -6.65 10.14 -30.78
N ALA A 276 -6.51 11.36 -30.31
CA ALA A 276 -6.66 12.59 -31.09
C ALA A 276 -5.33 13.36 -31.18
N GLY A 277 -5.26 14.28 -32.16
CA GLY A 277 -4.14 15.20 -32.32
C GLY A 277 -3.20 14.85 -33.47
N THR A 278 -1.92 15.18 -33.33
CA THR A 278 -0.95 15.07 -34.44
C THR A 278 0.37 14.44 -33.97
N ILE A 279 1.01 13.71 -34.89
CA ILE A 279 2.36 13.16 -34.72
C ILE A 279 3.18 13.53 -35.96
N GLY A 280 4.39 14.11 -35.76
CA GLY A 280 5.27 14.44 -36.86
C GLY A 280 5.82 13.20 -37.54
N ILE A 281 5.94 13.23 -38.89
CA ILE A 281 6.42 12.09 -39.68
C ILE A 281 7.87 11.70 -39.33
N ASP A 282 8.68 12.66 -38.87
CA ASP A 282 10.06 12.45 -38.46
C ASP A 282 10.17 12.03 -36.96
N SER A 283 9.03 11.86 -36.29
CA SER A 283 9.03 11.40 -34.90
C SER A 283 9.44 9.93 -34.83
N ARG A 284 10.25 9.61 -33.80
CA ARG A 284 10.48 8.22 -33.41
C ARG A 284 9.20 7.65 -32.74
N MET A 285 9.30 6.43 -32.29
CA MET A 285 8.24 5.80 -31.48
C MET A 285 7.78 6.71 -30.34
N VAL A 286 6.47 6.88 -30.19
CA VAL A 286 5.84 7.74 -29.18
C VAL A 286 5.00 6.88 -28.25
N GLY A 287 5.34 6.91 -26.95
CA GLY A 287 4.53 6.30 -25.89
C GLY A 287 3.48 7.29 -25.37
N ILE A 288 2.25 6.80 -25.16
CA ILE A 288 1.16 7.50 -24.47
C ILE A 288 0.44 6.54 -23.54
N SER A 289 0.00 7.03 -22.39
CA SER A 289 -0.74 6.24 -21.40
C SER A 289 -1.96 7.01 -20.90
N ALA A 290 -3.00 6.27 -20.49
CA ALA A 290 -4.19 6.81 -19.84
C ALA A 290 -4.67 5.89 -18.73
N VAL A 291 -5.52 6.42 -17.85
CA VAL A 291 -6.24 5.63 -16.84
C VAL A 291 -7.31 4.78 -17.52
N ALA A 292 -7.42 3.53 -17.12
CA ALA A 292 -8.54 2.66 -17.46
C ALA A 292 -9.76 3.07 -16.64
N HIS A 293 -10.61 3.93 -17.19
CA HIS A 293 -11.83 4.38 -16.52
C HIS A 293 -12.91 3.29 -16.48
N ASP A 294 -12.86 2.30 -17.36
CA ASP A 294 -13.61 1.04 -17.30
C ASP A 294 -12.64 -0.16 -17.30
N PRO A 295 -12.11 -0.56 -16.13
CA PRO A 295 -11.20 -1.71 -16.03
C PRO A 295 -11.84 -3.04 -16.43
N VAL A 296 -13.17 -3.18 -16.33
CA VAL A 296 -13.88 -4.41 -16.73
C VAL A 296 -13.82 -4.60 -18.25
N SER A 297 -14.07 -3.55 -19.02
CA SER A 297 -13.91 -3.59 -20.48
C SER A 297 -12.46 -3.88 -20.87
N VAL A 298 -11.48 -3.22 -20.25
CA VAL A 298 -10.05 -3.50 -20.50
C VAL A 298 -9.70 -4.96 -20.22
N LEU A 299 -10.17 -5.50 -19.09
CA LEU A 299 -9.97 -6.91 -18.74
C LEU A 299 -10.59 -7.85 -19.77
N SER A 300 -11.81 -7.57 -20.24
CA SER A 300 -12.50 -8.39 -21.23
C SER A 300 -11.72 -8.51 -22.54
N TYR A 301 -11.25 -7.39 -23.07
CA TYR A 301 -10.43 -7.39 -24.30
C TYR A 301 -9.06 -8.02 -24.09
N ALA A 302 -8.42 -7.78 -22.93
CA ALA A 302 -7.14 -8.40 -22.61
C ALA A 302 -7.26 -9.91 -22.43
N TRP A 303 -8.35 -10.38 -21.83
CA TRP A 303 -8.65 -11.82 -21.70
C TRP A 303 -8.87 -12.47 -23.06
N ALA A 304 -9.69 -11.85 -23.93
CA ALA A 304 -9.89 -12.33 -25.29
C ALA A 304 -8.56 -12.47 -26.04
N ALA A 305 -7.70 -11.46 -25.96
CA ALA A 305 -6.39 -11.49 -26.59
C ALA A 305 -5.45 -12.57 -25.98
N ALA A 306 -5.55 -12.83 -24.69
CA ALA A 306 -4.78 -13.88 -24.02
C ALA A 306 -5.22 -15.28 -24.47
N LEU A 307 -6.54 -15.53 -24.57
CA LEU A 307 -7.10 -16.78 -25.07
C LEU A 307 -6.73 -17.01 -26.53
N GLU A 308 -6.89 -16.00 -27.40
CA GLU A 308 -6.54 -16.07 -28.81
C GLU A 308 -5.05 -16.45 -29.00
N ARG A 309 -4.15 -15.83 -28.26
CA ARG A 309 -2.71 -16.15 -28.29
C ARG A 309 -2.37 -17.54 -27.76
N ALA A 310 -3.18 -18.09 -26.86
CA ALA A 310 -3.05 -19.47 -26.38
C ALA A 310 -3.68 -20.49 -27.33
N GLY A 311 -4.31 -20.06 -28.44
CA GLY A 311 -5.02 -20.91 -29.38
C GLY A 311 -6.36 -21.44 -28.83
N ILE A 312 -6.97 -20.70 -27.90
CA ILE A 312 -8.28 -21.02 -27.33
C ILE A 312 -9.34 -20.13 -27.99
N ARG A 313 -10.34 -20.74 -28.59
CA ARG A 313 -11.50 -20.03 -29.14
C ARG A 313 -12.47 -19.71 -28.01
N TRP A 314 -12.73 -18.44 -27.77
CA TRP A 314 -13.75 -18.00 -26.83
C TRP A 314 -15.06 -17.75 -27.55
N GLU A 315 -16.08 -18.52 -27.20
CA GLU A 315 -17.43 -18.38 -27.70
C GLU A 315 -18.29 -17.70 -26.63
N ASN A 316 -18.29 -16.37 -26.63
CA ASN A 316 -19.08 -15.53 -25.71
C ASN A 316 -20.56 -15.56 -26.11
N ARG A 317 -21.21 -16.72 -25.99
CA ARG A 317 -22.64 -16.92 -26.27
C ARG A 317 -23.38 -17.08 -24.95
N MET A 318 -24.68 -16.79 -25.03
CA MET A 318 -25.73 -16.88 -24.02
C MET A 318 -25.38 -17.64 -22.72
N ALA A 319 -25.95 -17.13 -21.63
CA ALA A 319 -25.81 -17.68 -20.30
C ALA A 319 -25.90 -19.21 -20.26
N PRO A 320 -24.96 -19.87 -19.57
CA PRO A 320 -25.09 -21.30 -19.28
C PRO A 320 -26.39 -21.56 -18.51
N PRO A 321 -26.97 -22.78 -18.64
CA PRO A 321 -28.15 -23.15 -17.87
C PRO A 321 -27.94 -22.89 -16.37
N ALA A 322 -28.99 -22.44 -15.70
CA ALA A 322 -28.97 -21.95 -14.32
C ALA A 322 -28.50 -22.99 -13.25
N ALA A 323 -28.32 -24.24 -13.63
CA ALA A 323 -27.87 -25.32 -12.75
C ALA A 323 -26.66 -26.05 -13.33
N TRP A 324 -25.48 -25.73 -12.80
CA TRP A 324 -24.29 -26.56 -12.99
C TRP A 324 -24.14 -27.51 -11.80
N PRO A 325 -24.37 -28.82 -11.98
CA PRO A 325 -24.33 -29.80 -10.88
C PRO A 325 -22.90 -30.14 -10.41
N ALA A 326 -21.87 -29.66 -11.11
CA ALA A 326 -20.49 -29.98 -10.78
C ALA A 326 -19.94 -29.10 -9.69
N LEU A 327 -19.15 -29.67 -8.78
CA LEU A 327 -18.35 -28.92 -7.82
C LEU A 327 -17.38 -28.00 -8.54
N PRO A 328 -17.11 -26.78 -8.00
CA PRO A 328 -16.14 -25.88 -8.60
C PRO A 328 -14.74 -26.48 -8.58
N SER A 329 -14.03 -26.37 -9.70
CA SER A 329 -12.62 -26.76 -9.83
C SER A 329 -11.77 -25.60 -10.30
N VAL A 330 -10.52 -25.53 -9.80
CA VAL A 330 -9.55 -24.54 -10.28
C VAL A 330 -8.97 -25.02 -11.60
N LEU A 331 -9.31 -24.34 -12.69
CA LEU A 331 -8.83 -24.67 -14.04
C LEU A 331 -7.45 -24.04 -14.32
N ALA A 332 -7.20 -22.84 -13.77
CA ALA A 332 -5.92 -22.17 -13.87
C ALA A 332 -5.72 -21.27 -12.66
N LYS A 333 -4.47 -21.04 -12.26
CA LYS A 333 -4.11 -20.18 -11.12
C LYS A 333 -2.79 -19.47 -11.38
N VAL A 334 -2.74 -18.19 -11.06
CA VAL A 334 -1.50 -17.42 -10.95
C VAL A 334 -1.47 -16.70 -9.62
N GLU A 335 -0.27 -16.39 -9.14
CA GLU A 335 -0.08 -15.74 -7.84
C GLU A 335 0.95 -14.61 -7.95
N SER A 336 0.77 -13.60 -7.12
CA SER A 336 1.76 -12.54 -6.93
C SER A 336 3.11 -13.10 -6.43
N ALA A 337 4.14 -12.28 -6.45
CA ALA A 337 5.31 -12.48 -5.60
C ALA A 337 4.88 -12.52 -4.10
N PRO A 338 5.73 -12.98 -3.17
CA PRO A 338 5.48 -12.86 -1.74
C PRO A 338 5.12 -11.43 -1.35
N PHE A 339 4.24 -11.26 -0.36
CA PHE A 339 3.74 -9.93 0.04
C PHE A 339 4.86 -8.93 0.33
N ASP A 340 5.93 -9.34 1.02
CA ASP A 340 7.06 -8.42 1.31
C ASP A 340 7.68 -7.84 0.01
N SER A 341 7.75 -8.61 -1.07
CA SER A 341 8.20 -8.10 -2.39
C SER A 341 7.21 -7.11 -3.00
N VAL A 342 5.91 -7.39 -2.87
CA VAL A 342 4.83 -6.48 -3.30
C VAL A 342 4.88 -5.18 -2.48
N ALA A 343 5.08 -5.27 -1.17
CA ALA A 343 5.18 -4.15 -0.24
C ALA A 343 6.37 -3.24 -0.56
N VAL A 344 7.55 -3.82 -0.83
CA VAL A 344 8.74 -3.06 -1.29
C VAL A 344 8.42 -2.26 -2.56
N GLU A 345 7.73 -2.87 -3.51
CA GLU A 345 7.38 -2.19 -4.77
C GLU A 345 6.36 -1.06 -4.55
N ILE A 346 5.34 -1.28 -3.70
CA ILE A 346 4.36 -0.25 -3.31
C ILE A 346 5.07 0.95 -2.67
N ASN A 347 5.96 0.71 -1.71
CA ASN A 347 6.67 1.77 -1.01
C ASN A 347 7.68 2.50 -1.90
N ARG A 348 8.46 1.75 -2.71
CA ARG A 348 9.49 2.29 -3.61
C ARG A 348 8.92 3.20 -4.68
N ARG A 349 7.78 2.84 -5.26
CA ARG A 349 7.10 3.63 -6.31
C ARG A 349 6.05 4.58 -5.75
N SER A 350 5.70 4.44 -4.47
CA SER A 350 4.56 5.12 -3.87
C SER A 350 3.23 4.82 -4.60
N LEU A 351 3.00 3.54 -4.91
CA LEU A 351 1.91 3.09 -5.76
C LEU A 351 0.57 3.17 -5.02
N ASN A 352 -0.31 4.11 -5.39
CA ASN A 352 -1.59 4.33 -4.70
C ASN A 352 -2.53 3.14 -4.87
N ILE A 353 -2.80 2.72 -6.12
CA ILE A 353 -3.62 1.52 -6.37
C ILE A 353 -3.08 0.30 -5.62
N GLY A 354 -1.75 0.14 -5.56
CA GLY A 354 -1.16 -0.99 -4.83
C GLY A 354 -1.49 -0.98 -3.35
N ALA A 355 -1.45 0.18 -2.71
CA ALA A 355 -1.77 0.33 -1.30
C ALA A 355 -3.26 0.04 -1.02
N GLU A 356 -4.17 0.58 -1.84
CA GLU A 356 -5.60 0.32 -1.71
C GLU A 356 -5.94 -1.16 -1.89
N LEU A 357 -5.36 -1.81 -2.91
CA LEU A 357 -5.63 -3.21 -3.19
C LEU A 357 -5.15 -4.15 -2.08
N VAL A 358 -3.94 -3.92 -1.53
CA VAL A 358 -3.45 -4.74 -0.43
C VAL A 358 -4.20 -4.47 0.87
N LEU A 359 -4.72 -3.25 1.08
CA LEU A 359 -5.61 -2.94 2.18
C LEU A 359 -6.91 -3.73 2.08
N GLN A 360 -7.59 -3.68 0.93
CA GLN A 360 -8.82 -4.44 0.66
C GLN A 360 -8.59 -5.96 0.81
N TRP A 361 -7.49 -6.46 0.27
CA TRP A 361 -7.13 -7.88 0.35
C TRP A 361 -6.90 -8.33 1.79
N ALA A 362 -6.15 -7.57 2.60
CA ALA A 362 -5.87 -7.89 3.99
C ALA A 362 -7.11 -7.73 4.89
N ALA A 363 -7.98 -6.77 4.59
CA ALA A 363 -9.26 -6.58 5.26
C ALA A 363 -10.31 -7.64 4.84
N ALA A 364 -10.09 -8.35 3.74
CA ALA A 364 -11.08 -9.19 3.05
C ALA A 364 -12.38 -8.41 2.72
N SER A 365 -12.27 -7.10 2.47
CA SER A 365 -13.38 -6.17 2.26
C SER A 365 -12.94 -4.95 1.44
N GLN A 366 -13.82 -4.41 0.62
CA GLN A 366 -13.58 -3.15 -0.10
C GLN A 366 -13.94 -1.92 0.73
N THR A 367 -14.71 -2.07 1.81
CA THR A 367 -15.27 -0.93 2.56
C THR A 367 -14.70 -0.78 3.96
N SER A 368 -14.44 -1.86 4.69
CA SER A 368 -13.98 -1.81 6.09
C SER A 368 -12.47 -1.64 6.26
N GLY A 369 -11.72 -1.55 5.17
CA GLY A 369 -10.26 -1.44 5.20
C GLY A 369 -9.75 -0.25 6.02
N PRO A 370 -10.21 0.99 5.78
CA PRO A 370 -9.73 2.18 6.48
C PRO A 370 -9.97 2.17 7.98
N GLU A 371 -11.14 1.69 8.44
CA GLU A 371 -11.45 1.55 9.87
C GLU A 371 -10.53 0.53 10.53
N LEU A 372 -10.35 -0.64 9.89
CA LEU A 372 -9.47 -1.68 10.38
C LEU A 372 -8.01 -1.23 10.42
N LEU A 373 -7.58 -0.45 9.43
CA LEU A 373 -6.25 0.16 9.38
C LEU A 373 -6.06 1.16 10.53
N THR A 374 -7.03 2.05 10.74
CA THR A 374 -7.03 3.02 11.84
C THR A 374 -6.95 2.31 13.19
N GLN A 375 -7.74 1.24 13.38
CA GLN A 375 -7.72 0.45 14.62
C GLN A 375 -6.37 -0.24 14.81
N HIS A 376 -5.81 -0.85 13.77
CA HIS A 376 -4.48 -1.47 13.83
C HIS A 376 -3.39 -0.48 14.29
N VAL A 377 -3.42 0.75 13.77
CA VAL A 377 -2.45 1.78 14.20
C VAL A 377 -2.63 2.11 15.68
N ARG A 378 -3.88 2.22 16.15
CA ARG A 378 -4.19 2.45 17.58
C ARG A 378 -3.71 1.30 18.45
N ASP A 379 -3.91 0.07 18.03
CA ASP A 379 -3.49 -1.13 18.78
C ASP A 379 -1.95 -1.19 18.94
N VAL A 380 -1.20 -0.84 17.88
CA VAL A 380 0.27 -0.81 17.91
C VAL A 380 0.79 0.35 18.74
N VAL A 381 0.21 1.53 18.60
CA VAL A 381 0.70 2.77 19.24
C VAL A 381 0.16 2.95 20.67
N GLY A 382 -1.03 2.40 20.94
CA GLY A 382 -1.67 2.54 22.24
C GLY A 382 -2.34 3.90 22.44
N PRO A 383 -2.53 4.35 23.71
CA PRO A 383 -3.39 5.49 24.06
C PRO A 383 -2.95 6.85 23.50
N HIS A 384 -1.72 6.96 23.03
CA HIS A 384 -1.21 8.19 22.42
C HIS A 384 -1.51 8.32 20.92
N ALA A 385 -2.18 7.32 20.33
CA ALA A 385 -2.49 7.32 18.90
C ALA A 385 -3.50 8.41 18.54
N ARG A 386 -3.06 9.37 17.70
CA ARG A 386 -3.91 10.37 17.06
C ARG A 386 -3.91 10.05 15.57
N VAL A 387 -4.92 9.33 15.13
CA VAL A 387 -5.02 8.80 13.77
C VAL A 387 -6.46 8.62 13.35
N HIS A 388 -6.75 9.08 12.15
CA HIS A 388 -8.00 8.84 11.40
C HIS A 388 -7.64 8.70 9.93
N LEU A 389 -7.82 7.50 9.36
CA LEU A 389 -7.49 7.19 7.98
C LEU A 389 -8.77 6.81 7.22
N VAL A 390 -8.93 7.35 6.04
CA VAL A 390 -10.08 7.10 5.16
C VAL A 390 -9.69 6.36 3.89
N ASP A 391 -8.38 6.22 3.64
CA ASP A 391 -7.84 5.42 2.54
C ASP A 391 -6.57 4.66 2.97
N GLY A 392 -6.04 3.83 2.09
CA GLY A 392 -4.81 3.08 2.32
C GLY A 392 -3.58 3.71 1.68
N SER A 393 -3.74 4.71 0.85
CA SER A 393 -2.67 5.28 0.04
C SER A 393 -2.17 6.64 0.54
N GLY A 394 -2.98 7.35 1.30
CA GLY A 394 -2.75 8.73 1.70
C GLY A 394 -2.95 9.72 0.55
N LEU A 395 -3.76 9.37 -0.43
CA LEU A 395 -4.15 10.29 -1.50
C LEU A 395 -5.30 11.20 -1.05
N SER A 396 -6.09 10.74 -0.09
CA SER A 396 -7.16 11.53 0.51
C SER A 396 -6.58 12.65 1.38
N GLU A 397 -7.10 13.86 1.20
CA GLU A 397 -6.81 15.00 2.07
C GLU A 397 -7.60 14.96 3.40
N LEU A 398 -8.44 13.93 3.59
CA LEU A 398 -9.20 13.72 4.82
C LEU A 398 -8.42 12.91 5.87
N ASP A 399 -7.36 12.22 5.46
CA ASP A 399 -6.48 11.51 6.39
C ASP A 399 -5.85 12.45 7.41
N ARG A 400 -5.80 12.01 8.66
CA ARG A 400 -5.15 12.73 9.77
C ARG A 400 -4.29 11.77 10.58
N VAL A 401 -3.06 12.18 10.86
CA VAL A 401 -2.19 11.46 11.80
C VAL A 401 -1.18 12.42 12.43
N SER A 402 -0.87 12.19 13.69
CA SER A 402 0.18 12.98 14.33
C SER A 402 1.58 12.43 14.05
N PRO A 403 2.61 13.30 14.02
CA PRO A 403 4.00 12.86 13.89
C PRO A 403 4.42 11.85 14.94
N LEU A 404 3.99 12.05 16.18
CA LEU A 404 4.28 11.12 17.28
C LEU A 404 3.65 9.74 17.03
N THR A 405 2.40 9.69 16.56
CA THR A 405 1.76 8.42 16.19
C THR A 405 2.56 7.67 15.13
N THR A 406 3.01 8.39 14.11
CA THR A 406 3.80 7.78 13.01
C THR A 406 5.15 7.29 13.53
N MET A 407 5.86 8.08 14.34
CA MET A 407 7.14 7.69 14.93
C MET A 407 6.98 6.48 15.86
N LEU A 408 5.99 6.49 16.75
CA LEU A 408 5.73 5.37 17.66
C LEU A 408 5.33 4.08 16.92
N TYR A 409 4.54 4.20 15.84
CA TYR A 409 4.23 3.04 15.02
C TYR A 409 5.48 2.43 14.38
N LEU A 410 6.34 3.27 13.78
CA LEU A 410 7.60 2.83 13.20
C LEU A 410 8.53 2.21 14.26
N ALA A 411 8.53 2.72 15.47
CA ALA A 411 9.34 2.19 16.57
C ALA A 411 8.80 0.82 17.08
N ARG A 412 7.48 0.73 17.30
CA ARG A 412 6.86 -0.41 17.99
C ARG A 412 6.51 -1.58 17.07
N TYR A 413 6.06 -1.29 15.83
CA TYR A 413 5.63 -2.34 14.91
C TYR A 413 6.74 -3.37 14.61
N PRO A 414 8.00 -3.00 14.35
CA PRO A 414 9.09 -3.95 14.14
C PRO A 414 9.42 -4.82 15.36
N GLN A 415 8.99 -4.43 16.58
CA GLN A 415 9.20 -5.22 17.80
C GLN A 415 8.18 -6.38 17.91
N LEU A 416 7.14 -6.38 17.08
CA LEU A 416 6.17 -7.47 17.05
C LEU A 416 6.76 -8.68 16.34
N ARG A 417 6.47 -9.87 16.88
CA ARG A 417 6.96 -11.14 16.31
C ARG A 417 6.64 -11.25 14.82
N GLY A 418 7.67 -11.50 14.04
CA GLY A 418 7.59 -11.64 12.59
C GLY A 418 7.53 -10.30 11.83
N ALA A 419 7.65 -9.15 12.51
CA ALA A 419 7.69 -7.82 11.89
C ALA A 419 9.10 -7.20 11.86
N GLU A 420 10.11 -7.89 12.35
CA GLU A 420 11.46 -7.40 12.60
C GLU A 420 12.11 -6.80 11.32
N ARG A 421 11.82 -7.38 10.18
CA ARG A 421 12.35 -6.91 8.88
C ARG A 421 11.51 -5.79 8.23
N PHE A 422 10.46 -5.32 8.90
CA PHE A 422 9.60 -4.27 8.36
C PHE A 422 10.34 -2.99 7.92
N PRO A 423 11.37 -2.49 8.65
CA PRO A 423 12.13 -1.32 8.20
C PRO A 423 12.71 -1.48 6.79
N MET A 424 13.09 -2.70 6.41
CA MET A 424 13.68 -3.01 5.10
C MET A 424 12.65 -3.01 3.95
N LEU A 425 11.34 -2.93 4.25
CA LEU A 425 10.28 -2.79 3.24
C LEU A 425 10.15 -1.35 2.73
N LEU A 426 10.77 -0.39 3.41
CA LEU A 426 10.82 1.00 2.97
C LEU A 426 11.99 1.22 1.99
N PRO A 427 11.87 2.17 1.05
CA PRO A 427 12.96 2.45 0.12
C PRO A 427 14.20 3.00 0.84
N ALA A 428 15.36 2.47 0.47
CA ALA A 428 16.65 2.97 0.91
C ALA A 428 16.98 4.33 0.27
N ASN A 429 17.84 5.12 0.91
CA ASN A 429 18.37 6.33 0.29
C ASN A 429 19.07 6.02 -1.05
N GLY A 430 18.85 6.87 -2.04
CA GLY A 430 19.31 6.67 -3.42
C GLY A 430 18.37 5.84 -4.29
N VAL A 431 17.26 5.27 -3.73
CA VAL A 431 16.34 4.39 -4.44
C VAL A 431 14.92 4.98 -4.48
N GLY A 432 14.21 4.76 -5.59
CA GLY A 432 12.79 5.13 -5.72
C GLY A 432 12.54 6.60 -5.42
N THR A 433 11.62 6.89 -4.50
CA THR A 433 11.30 8.27 -4.09
C THR A 433 12.40 8.94 -3.27
N LEU A 434 13.38 8.17 -2.78
CA LEU A 434 14.55 8.69 -2.04
C LEU A 434 15.79 8.87 -2.92
N LYS A 435 15.68 8.80 -4.25
CA LYS A 435 16.84 8.89 -5.17
C LYS A 435 17.70 10.15 -4.98
N ARG A 436 17.09 11.27 -4.52
CA ARG A 436 17.80 12.53 -4.26
C ARG A 436 18.51 12.56 -2.91
N LEU A 437 18.24 11.61 -2.02
CA LEU A 437 18.89 11.52 -0.70
C LEU A 437 20.21 10.73 -0.73
N ARG A 438 20.76 10.45 -1.90
CA ARG A 438 22.01 9.68 -2.06
C ARG A 438 23.28 10.44 -1.72
N TYR A 439 23.24 11.78 -1.73
CA TYR A 439 24.43 12.62 -1.54
C TYR A 439 24.65 12.93 -0.05
N GLY A 440 25.88 12.80 0.42
CA GLY A 440 26.30 13.14 1.79
C GLY A 440 25.98 12.06 2.84
N MET A 441 25.62 10.83 2.43
CA MET A 441 25.40 9.70 3.33
C MET A 441 25.84 8.39 2.66
N GLY A 442 26.21 7.40 3.47
CA GLY A 442 26.44 6.03 3.05
C GLY A 442 25.20 5.40 2.39
N ARG A 443 25.39 4.32 1.67
CA ARG A 443 24.29 3.56 1.06
C ARG A 443 23.52 2.80 2.15
N GLY A 444 22.17 2.78 2.07
CA GLY A 444 21.34 2.02 3.00
C GLY A 444 21.23 2.61 4.42
N VAL A 445 21.83 3.77 4.68
CA VAL A 445 21.76 4.45 5.99
C VAL A 445 20.34 4.86 6.37
N VAL A 446 19.53 5.23 5.38
CA VAL A 446 18.13 5.65 5.57
C VAL A 446 17.21 4.72 4.82
N HIS A 447 16.16 4.25 5.50
CA HIS A 447 14.99 3.63 4.90
C HIS A 447 13.75 4.41 5.30
N ALA A 448 13.11 5.08 4.33
CA ALA A 448 12.00 5.99 4.65
C ALA A 448 10.97 6.07 3.54
N LYS A 449 9.75 6.48 3.91
CA LYS A 449 8.63 6.74 3.00
C LYS A 449 8.38 8.23 2.89
N THR A 450 8.30 8.73 1.65
CA THR A 450 7.88 10.10 1.35
C THR A 450 6.37 10.20 1.17
N GLY A 451 5.79 11.32 1.56
CA GLY A 451 4.43 11.75 1.23
C GLY A 451 4.46 13.12 0.54
N THR A 452 3.68 13.30 -0.53
CA THR A 452 3.58 14.58 -1.24
C THR A 452 2.18 14.74 -1.81
N LEU A 453 1.53 15.86 -1.48
CA LEU A 453 0.36 16.41 -2.14
C LEU A 453 0.66 17.86 -2.50
N GLU A 454 -0.30 18.59 -3.06
CA GLU A 454 -0.09 19.98 -3.47
C GLU A 454 0.40 20.87 -2.32
N ARG A 455 -0.12 20.63 -1.12
CA ARG A 455 0.22 21.39 0.10
C ARG A 455 0.82 20.53 1.21
N VAL A 456 1.35 19.35 0.90
CA VAL A 456 1.90 18.41 1.88
C VAL A 456 3.27 17.93 1.47
N ALA A 457 4.22 18.03 2.39
CA ALA A 457 5.48 17.30 2.33
C ALA A 457 5.66 16.49 3.62
N ALA A 458 5.64 15.18 3.53
CA ALA A 458 5.87 14.27 4.65
C ALA A 458 7.03 13.31 4.35
N LEU A 459 7.74 12.91 5.41
CA LEU A 459 8.84 11.95 5.35
C LEU A 459 8.90 11.22 6.69
N ALA A 460 8.83 9.88 6.68
CA ALA A 460 8.89 9.08 7.88
C ALA A 460 9.70 7.80 7.65
N GLY A 461 10.52 7.40 8.62
CA GLY A 461 11.34 6.20 8.49
C GLY A 461 12.47 6.14 9.49
N TYR A 462 13.49 5.39 9.13
CA TYR A 462 14.60 4.96 9.96
C TYR A 462 15.93 5.52 9.46
N LEU A 463 16.82 5.76 10.39
CA LEU A 463 18.19 6.16 10.12
C LEU A 463 19.12 5.30 10.98
N GLY A 464 19.97 4.49 10.33
CA GLY A 464 20.95 3.63 10.99
C GLY A 464 22.15 4.42 11.48
N ARG A 465 22.54 4.23 12.75
CA ARG A 465 23.70 4.84 13.39
C ARG A 465 24.49 3.75 14.14
N ARG A 466 25.71 4.03 14.50
CA ARG A 466 26.56 3.10 15.29
C ARG A 466 26.03 2.88 16.71
N ASP A 467 25.37 3.89 17.27
CA ASP A 467 24.77 3.90 18.61
C ASP A 467 23.31 3.45 18.62
N GLY A 468 22.77 2.96 17.48
CA GLY A 468 21.41 2.45 17.35
C GLY A 468 20.67 2.97 16.12
N ILE A 469 19.34 3.02 16.18
CA ILE A 469 18.48 3.43 15.06
C ILE A 469 17.59 4.59 15.49
N LEU A 470 17.70 5.72 14.79
CA LEU A 470 16.74 6.80 14.94
C LEU A 470 15.49 6.55 14.10
N VAL A 471 14.35 6.88 14.66
CA VAL A 471 13.04 6.86 14.00
C VAL A 471 12.56 8.30 13.85
N LEU A 472 12.26 8.72 12.63
CA LEU A 472 11.87 10.08 12.33
C LEU A 472 10.50 10.15 11.65
N SER A 473 9.68 11.10 12.07
CA SER A 473 8.45 11.50 11.39
C SER A 473 8.44 13.02 11.24
N LEU A 474 8.45 13.50 10.00
CA LEU A 474 8.53 14.90 9.62
C LEU A 474 7.36 15.23 8.70
N MET A 475 6.43 16.06 9.15
CA MET A 475 5.25 16.46 8.41
C MET A 475 5.19 17.97 8.27
N TYR A 476 4.88 18.43 7.06
CA TYR A 476 4.62 19.82 6.74
C TYR A 476 3.35 19.94 5.93
N ASN A 477 2.42 20.78 6.38
CA ASN A 477 1.22 21.16 5.66
C ASN A 477 1.26 22.66 5.37
N GLY A 478 1.45 23.05 4.12
CA GLY A 478 1.59 24.43 3.70
C GLY A 478 1.98 24.57 2.23
N ARG A 479 2.13 25.81 1.77
CA ARG A 479 2.38 26.10 0.34
C ARG A 479 3.82 25.86 -0.12
N ARG A 480 4.80 25.88 0.79
CA ARG A 480 6.23 25.82 0.45
C ARG A 480 6.80 24.39 0.50
N ILE A 481 6.12 23.44 -0.17
CA ILE A 481 6.46 22.01 -0.13
C ILE A 481 7.89 21.69 -0.60
N HIS A 482 8.42 22.47 -1.54
CA HIS A 482 9.80 22.26 -2.02
C HIS A 482 10.84 22.63 -0.99
N ALA A 483 10.65 23.77 -0.28
CA ALA A 483 11.51 24.18 0.83
C ALA A 483 11.42 23.17 1.98
N ALA A 484 10.19 22.77 2.34
CA ALA A 484 9.97 21.73 3.36
C ALA A 484 10.64 20.40 3.01
N ARG A 485 10.56 19.96 1.77
CA ARG A 485 11.23 18.75 1.30
C ARG A 485 12.75 18.87 1.37
N ALA A 486 13.31 20.02 1.01
CA ALA A 486 14.75 20.28 1.12
C ALA A 486 15.21 20.21 2.59
N ALA A 487 14.45 20.81 3.51
CA ALA A 487 14.71 20.74 4.95
C ALA A 487 14.63 19.29 5.48
N GLN A 488 13.65 18.50 5.02
CA GLN A 488 13.57 17.07 5.38
C GLN A 488 14.79 16.28 4.90
N TRP A 489 15.34 16.59 3.73
CA TRP A 489 16.60 15.97 3.28
C TRP A 489 17.80 16.43 4.12
N GLU A 490 17.82 17.71 4.52
CA GLU A 490 18.89 18.28 5.32
C GLU A 490 18.99 17.62 6.69
N ILE A 491 17.88 17.45 7.43
CA ILE A 491 17.90 16.84 8.77
C ILE A 491 18.37 15.39 8.73
N PHE A 492 17.97 14.60 7.71
CA PHE A 492 18.48 13.25 7.56
C PHE A 492 19.98 13.21 7.29
N ARG A 493 20.52 14.17 6.51
CA ARG A 493 21.97 14.27 6.30
C ARG A 493 22.70 14.71 7.55
N LEU A 494 22.12 15.65 8.29
CA LEU A 494 22.72 16.17 9.52
C LEU A 494 22.87 15.06 10.57
N LEU A 495 21.83 14.27 10.79
CA LEU A 495 21.82 13.19 11.77
C LEU A 495 22.48 11.90 11.25
N GLY A 496 22.59 11.74 9.94
CA GLY A 496 23.12 10.54 9.28
C GLY A 496 24.52 10.69 8.69
N ALA A 497 25.24 11.77 9.00
CA ALA A 497 26.58 12.02 8.46
C ALA A 497 27.56 10.87 8.75
N GLU A 498 27.46 10.28 9.96
CA GLU A 498 28.23 9.14 10.42
C GLU A 498 27.39 7.85 10.49
N GLY A 499 26.28 7.82 9.72
CA GLY A 499 25.34 6.71 9.70
C GLY A 499 25.94 5.44 9.09
N ILE A 500 25.43 4.32 9.54
CA ILE A 500 25.76 2.99 9.02
C ILE A 500 24.56 2.41 8.27
N ASP A 501 24.79 1.36 7.48
CA ASP A 501 23.72 0.62 6.81
C ASP A 501 22.67 0.14 7.82
N LEU A 502 21.39 0.38 7.51
CA LEU A 502 20.29 0.05 8.42
C LEU A 502 20.19 -1.48 8.68
N GLY A 503 20.49 -2.30 7.67
CA GLY A 503 20.48 -3.75 7.82
C GLY A 503 21.45 -4.19 8.92
N GLY A 504 22.69 -3.72 8.88
CA GLY A 504 23.69 -3.98 9.93
C GLY A 504 23.30 -3.40 11.30
N ALA A 505 22.69 -2.20 11.31
CA ALA A 505 22.20 -1.61 12.57
C ALA A 505 21.07 -2.45 13.20
N LEU A 506 20.17 -3.02 12.38
CA LEU A 506 19.10 -3.91 12.86
C LEU A 506 19.64 -5.22 13.43
N GLU A 507 20.61 -5.83 12.76
CA GLU A 507 21.25 -7.08 13.25
C GLU A 507 21.90 -6.85 14.62
N THR A 508 22.61 -5.76 14.80
CA THR A 508 23.21 -5.39 16.09
C THR A 508 22.15 -5.11 17.17
N HIS A 509 21.07 -4.42 16.80
CA HIS A 509 20.01 -4.07 17.75
C HIS A 509 19.17 -5.27 18.20
N MET A 510 18.96 -6.24 17.31
CA MET A 510 18.11 -7.43 17.57
C MET A 510 18.90 -8.64 18.03
N GLY A 511 20.21 -8.73 17.70
CA GLY A 511 21.10 -9.82 18.10
C GLY A 511 21.64 -9.73 19.53
N GLY A 512 21.52 -8.59 20.19
CA GLY A 512 21.98 -8.38 21.57
C GLY A 512 21.11 -9.02 22.67
N GLY A 513 20.02 -9.72 22.30
CA GLY A 513 19.08 -10.37 23.23
C GLY A 513 19.18 -11.91 23.33
N GLY A 514 20.15 -12.56 22.70
CA GLY A 514 20.17 -14.01 22.57
C GLY A 514 21.53 -14.70 22.66
N GLU A 515 22.34 -14.43 23.70
CA GLU A 515 23.39 -15.36 24.16
C GLU A 515 23.45 -15.36 25.68
N ALA A 516 22.44 -15.97 26.31
CA ALA A 516 22.66 -16.63 27.58
C ALA A 516 23.13 -18.07 27.22
N THR A 517 24.41 -18.25 27.15
CA THR A 517 25.08 -19.55 27.04
C THR A 517 24.58 -20.46 28.15
N ASP A 518 23.80 -21.47 27.77
CA ASP A 518 23.64 -22.68 28.58
C ASP A 518 24.94 -23.52 28.41
N GLN A 519 25.92 -23.22 29.24
CA GLN A 519 27.04 -24.11 29.54
C GLN A 519 26.86 -24.64 30.96
N SER A 520 26.16 -25.75 31.07
CA SER A 520 26.36 -26.66 32.18
C SER A 520 25.97 -28.09 31.83
N ASN A 521 27.04 -28.90 31.63
CA ASN A 521 27.15 -30.36 31.70
C ASN A 521 26.16 -31.25 30.93
#